data_9604690c2ddc35c89d9e23bead0b8578
#
_entry.id   9604690c2ddc35c89d9e23bead0b8578
#
_cell.length_a   1.000
_cell.length_b   1.000
_cell.length_c   1.000
_cell.angle_alpha   90.00
_cell.angle_beta   90.00
_cell.angle_gamma   90.00
#
_symmetry.space_group_name_H-M   'P 1'
#
loop_
_entity.id
_entity.type
_entity.pdbx_description
1 polymer ?
#
loop_
_entity_poly.entity_id
_entity_poly.type
_entity_poly.pdbx_seq_one_letter_code
_entity_poly.pdbx_strand_id
1 'polypeptide(L)'
;MNKRIQLLSIIFLGFSSVAFSQIKEEKLILNKKREPEVKKIEKKKTSVETIKNYPPEEKSQNPVKYTITDVPAVSDFKTSTIQGQDVTPKFEGTAQNNYIQFGMGNYGKILGDLNISKTLENKIEVGADAHFLSTQGLKKEYVWDSKQSSATIGAFMNSYGDKGKFNLNAEYGLHNNNYYGIYALEPGDVDLDQRVNQFKVNGYYDFYSNEILNDVRVKSSFLKDHFDAQENQVSILANLSKHAVEIGKSGISLNADLGVGLEAVKSEFAIRDKNTSNFVNTSLAPKVTFRKGESYLMLGSSFSFLNSKNQNDLMPEQMKNNKTYWFPQAEFQYAAAKEFKFYGGVDGGLKLNTYSDLYQENPFIVSDQYLRPTETKYHFYAGLRGDIDETFKYDVSAGYGKMRDIMFFKANSIFDNDYTLNRSAYNFANTFSAIYDDGNVSDIKGSLQYFPLANLVLDGEVKFTKFDLKNYEDIYNVPLLTASIGAKYSMLDQKLLLGFKGIFASDRTTNSFMIEGVGSPMMYQSTEDTNDKVGGYADLNLSAEYKFHKNFSIFAIGNNLLSSKYQTYKGYKVLGAQVLGGIKITF
;
A
#
# COMPACT_ATOMS: atom_id res chain seq x y z
N MET A 1 27.56 -7.81 -33.71
CA MET A 1 27.19 -7.55 -32.32
C MET A 1 26.87 -6.07 -32.20
N ASN A 2 25.61 -5.72 -32.02
CA ASN A 2 25.10 -4.35 -32.13
C ASN A 2 25.71 -3.45 -31.04
N LYS A 3 26.13 -2.21 -31.40
CA LYS A 3 26.64 -1.19 -30.47
C LYS A 3 25.74 -0.96 -29.25
N ARG A 4 24.45 -1.22 -29.38
CA ARG A 4 23.44 -1.13 -28.31
C ARG A 4 23.60 -2.20 -27.23
N ILE A 5 24.00 -3.43 -27.60
CA ILE A 5 24.27 -4.53 -26.65
C ILE A 5 25.56 -4.25 -25.88
N GLN A 6 26.55 -3.61 -26.51
CA GLN A 6 27.79 -3.22 -25.85
C GLN A 6 27.57 -2.11 -24.82
N LEU A 7 26.65 -1.18 -25.07
CA LEU A 7 26.30 -0.12 -24.11
C LEU A 7 25.56 -0.70 -22.88
N LEU A 8 24.64 -1.63 -23.09
CA LEU A 8 23.95 -2.34 -21.99
C LEU A 8 24.93 -3.16 -21.13
N SER A 9 25.92 -3.80 -21.76
CA SER A 9 26.96 -4.54 -21.04
C SER A 9 27.87 -3.64 -20.22
N ILE A 10 28.15 -2.42 -20.68
CA ILE A 10 28.96 -1.43 -19.96
C ILE A 10 28.17 -0.88 -18.74
N ILE A 11 26.87 -0.67 -18.87
CA ILE A 11 26.01 -0.24 -17.75
C ILE A 11 25.92 -1.36 -16.71
N PHE A 12 25.79 -2.62 -17.11
CA PHE A 12 25.74 -3.77 -16.19
C PHE A 12 27.08 -4.02 -15.49
N LEU A 13 28.21 -3.80 -16.18
CA LEU A 13 29.57 -3.87 -15.60
C LEU A 13 29.87 -2.68 -14.66
N GLY A 14 29.31 -1.50 -14.91
CA GLY A 14 29.42 -0.34 -14.02
C GLY A 14 28.71 -0.55 -12.68
N PHE A 15 27.61 -1.26 -12.65
CA PHE A 15 26.90 -1.59 -11.41
C PHE A 15 27.60 -2.67 -10.57
N SER A 16 28.32 -3.61 -11.21
CA SER A 16 29.06 -4.66 -10.50
C SER A 16 30.33 -4.15 -9.81
N SER A 17 30.90 -3.02 -10.22
CA SER A 17 32.10 -2.45 -9.61
C SER A 17 31.84 -1.62 -8.33
N VAL A 18 30.60 -1.21 -8.08
CA VAL A 18 30.21 -0.48 -6.86
C VAL A 18 29.92 -1.42 -5.68
N ALA A 19 29.70 -2.72 -5.96
CA ALA A 19 29.37 -3.73 -4.94
C ALA A 19 30.62 -4.31 -4.20
N PHE A 20 31.85 -3.96 -4.59
CA PHE A 20 33.09 -4.42 -3.94
C PHE A 20 33.84 -3.27 -3.23
N SER A 21 33.22 -2.66 -2.23
CA SER A 21 33.93 -1.84 -1.29
C SER A 21 34.05 -2.55 0.07
N GLN A 22 35.16 -3.24 0.21
CA GLN A 22 35.93 -3.59 1.41
C GLN A 22 35.15 -3.84 2.72
N ILE A 23 34.88 -5.12 2.99
CA ILE A 23 34.81 -5.64 4.35
C ILE A 23 36.21 -6.10 4.74
N LYS A 24 36.84 -5.45 5.74
CA LYS A 24 38.04 -5.98 6.40
C LYS A 24 37.63 -7.21 7.22
N GLU A 25 38.13 -8.38 6.82
CA GLU A 25 38.05 -9.59 7.62
C GLU A 25 38.91 -9.43 8.89
N GLU A 26 38.27 -9.40 10.05
CA GLU A 26 38.91 -9.80 11.31
C GLU A 26 38.62 -11.27 11.56
N LYS A 27 39.64 -12.11 11.42
CA LYS A 27 39.60 -13.53 11.77
C LYS A 27 39.65 -13.68 13.27
N LEU A 28 38.54 -13.98 13.90
CA LEU A 28 38.51 -14.53 15.24
C LEU A 28 38.35 -16.05 15.16
N ILE A 29 39.43 -16.80 15.42
CA ILE A 29 39.41 -18.25 15.48
C ILE A 29 38.95 -18.66 16.88
N LEU A 30 37.71 -19.11 17.02
CA LEU A 30 37.21 -19.83 18.19
C LEU A 30 36.89 -21.26 17.81
N ASN A 31 37.85 -22.15 18.07
CA ASN A 31 37.63 -23.60 18.01
C ASN A 31 36.79 -24.04 19.21
N LYS A 32 35.50 -24.36 19.00
CA LYS A 32 34.73 -25.21 19.91
C LYS A 32 33.89 -26.21 19.10
N LYS A 33 34.41 -27.44 18.99
CA LYS A 33 33.67 -28.58 18.46
C LYS A 33 32.47 -28.86 19.37
N ARG A 34 31.26 -28.68 18.89
CA ARG A 34 30.05 -29.32 19.44
C ARG A 34 29.36 -30.05 18.30
N GLU A 35 29.16 -31.33 18.44
CA GLU A 35 28.33 -32.13 17.54
C GLU A 35 26.87 -31.70 17.72
N PRO A 36 26.12 -31.44 16.65
CA PRO A 36 24.71 -31.11 16.78
C PRO A 36 23.88 -32.37 16.95
N GLU A 37 23.23 -32.51 18.11
CA GLU A 37 22.12 -33.44 18.22
C GLU A 37 20.94 -32.97 17.37
N VAL A 38 20.65 -33.71 16.31
CA VAL A 38 19.49 -33.46 15.46
C VAL A 38 18.25 -33.98 16.15
N LYS A 39 17.54 -33.14 16.90
CA LYS A 39 16.14 -33.39 17.26
C LYS A 39 15.25 -33.17 16.08
N LYS A 40 14.63 -34.22 15.57
CA LYS A 40 13.53 -34.11 14.60
C LYS A 40 12.36 -33.36 15.25
N ILE A 41 12.18 -32.11 14.88
CA ILE A 41 10.98 -31.33 15.22
C ILE A 41 9.99 -31.55 14.09
N GLU A 42 8.82 -32.07 14.38
CA GLU A 42 7.71 -32.19 13.44
C GLU A 42 7.28 -30.80 12.98
N LYS A 43 7.21 -30.63 11.67
CA LYS A 43 6.82 -29.36 11.04
C LYS A 43 5.35 -29.07 11.30
N LYS A 44 5.03 -28.09 12.13
CA LYS A 44 3.69 -27.49 12.21
C LYS A 44 3.52 -26.45 11.10
N LYS A 45 2.42 -26.56 10.36
CA LYS A 45 2.07 -25.66 9.25
C LYS A 45 1.18 -24.52 9.74
N THR A 46 1.44 -23.33 9.27
CA THR A 46 0.70 -22.12 9.67
C THR A 46 0.68 -21.04 8.62
N SER A 47 -0.38 -20.24 8.58
CA SER A 47 -0.52 -19.17 7.59
C SER A 47 -1.68 -18.20 7.85
N VAL A 48 -1.55 -16.94 7.50
CA VAL A 48 -2.62 -15.93 7.40
C VAL A 48 -2.51 -15.20 6.08
N GLU A 49 -3.63 -15.01 5.43
CA GLU A 49 -3.72 -14.21 4.23
C GLU A 49 -3.97 -12.75 4.58
N THR A 50 -3.13 -11.86 4.07
CA THR A 50 -3.50 -10.46 3.99
C THR A 50 -4.18 -10.22 2.65
N ILE A 51 -5.30 -9.53 2.66
CA ILE A 51 -6.06 -9.12 1.46
C ILE A 51 -5.17 -8.43 0.41
N LYS A 52 -4.00 -7.91 0.82
CA LYS A 52 -3.00 -7.29 -0.05
C LYS A 52 -2.26 -8.27 -0.99
N ASN A 53 -2.28 -9.58 -0.73
CA ASN A 53 -1.57 -10.59 -1.53
C ASN A 53 -2.44 -11.22 -2.63
N TYR A 54 -3.67 -10.77 -2.78
CA TYR A 54 -4.44 -11.14 -3.93
C TYR A 54 -3.84 -10.48 -5.16
N PRO A 55 -3.51 -11.25 -6.21
CA PRO A 55 -3.34 -10.62 -7.51
C PRO A 55 -4.65 -9.89 -7.78
N PRO A 56 -4.61 -8.59 -8.11
CA PRO A 56 -5.83 -7.87 -8.43
C PRO A 56 -6.52 -8.67 -9.51
N GLU A 57 -7.70 -9.22 -9.19
CA GLU A 57 -8.54 -9.88 -10.18
C GLU A 57 -8.70 -8.90 -11.31
N GLU A 58 -8.37 -9.30 -12.51
CA GLU A 58 -8.60 -8.48 -13.69
C GLU A 58 -10.10 -8.28 -13.83
N LYS A 59 -10.62 -7.28 -13.16
CA LYS A 59 -11.93 -6.74 -13.44
C LYS A 59 -11.89 -6.33 -14.89
N SER A 60 -12.52 -7.11 -15.75
CA SER A 60 -12.75 -6.94 -17.19
C SER A 60 -11.70 -6.10 -17.95
N GLN A 61 -11.32 -6.58 -19.11
CA GLN A 61 -10.40 -5.99 -20.09
C GLN A 61 -10.88 -4.67 -20.72
N ASN A 62 -11.53 -3.83 -19.97
CA ASN A 62 -11.57 -2.44 -20.37
C ASN A 62 -10.18 -1.88 -20.06
N PRO A 63 -9.60 -1.08 -20.98
CA PRO A 63 -8.54 -0.19 -20.58
C PRO A 63 -9.14 0.71 -19.51
N VAL A 64 -9.09 0.22 -18.26
CA VAL A 64 -9.31 1.10 -17.13
C VAL A 64 -8.23 2.14 -17.34
N LYS A 65 -8.58 3.33 -17.80
CA LYS A 65 -7.80 4.51 -17.53
C LYS A 65 -7.68 4.48 -16.03
N TYR A 66 -6.56 3.98 -15.54
CA TYR A 66 -6.19 4.21 -14.16
C TYR A 66 -6.05 5.72 -14.06
N THR A 67 -7.12 6.37 -13.73
CA THR A 67 -7.02 7.60 -13.02
C THR A 67 -6.47 7.14 -11.68
N ILE A 68 -5.16 7.13 -11.57
CA ILE A 68 -4.51 7.14 -10.28
C ILE A 68 -5.15 8.36 -9.65
N THR A 69 -6.09 8.12 -8.76
CA THR A 69 -6.62 9.18 -7.94
C THR A 69 -5.41 9.57 -7.11
N ASP A 70 -4.72 10.61 -7.56
CA ASP A 70 -3.78 11.32 -6.75
C ASP A 70 -4.55 11.78 -5.52
N VAL A 71 -4.65 10.89 -4.54
CA VAL A 71 -4.81 11.38 -3.20
C VAL A 71 -3.53 12.15 -2.98
N PRO A 72 -3.56 13.44 -2.69
CA PRO A 72 -2.41 14.11 -2.15
C PRO A 72 -2.23 13.56 -0.73
N ALA A 73 -1.86 12.28 -0.65
CA ALA A 73 -1.11 11.81 0.48
C ALA A 73 0.18 12.59 0.34
N VAL A 74 0.24 13.64 1.07
CA VAL A 74 1.43 14.39 1.33
C VAL A 74 2.41 13.37 1.82
N SER A 75 3.39 13.01 1.00
CA SER A 75 4.32 11.90 1.19
C SER A 75 3.99 10.58 0.48
N ASP A 76 3.09 10.54 -0.51
CA ASP A 76 3.32 9.57 -1.54
C ASP A 76 4.55 10.03 -2.31
N PHE A 77 5.65 9.32 -2.10
CA PHE A 77 6.75 9.38 -3.02
C PHE A 77 6.16 9.07 -4.39
N LYS A 78 5.80 10.13 -5.10
CA LYS A 78 5.55 10.01 -6.52
C LYS A 78 6.91 9.67 -7.12
N THR A 79 7.25 8.39 -7.13
CA THR A 79 8.02 7.92 -8.27
C THR A 79 7.25 8.49 -9.44
N SER A 80 7.87 9.38 -10.19
CA SER A 80 7.28 9.85 -11.44
C SER A 80 6.76 8.61 -12.13
N THR A 81 5.46 8.41 -12.00
CA THR A 81 4.77 7.30 -12.64
C THR A 81 5.25 7.35 -14.06
N ILE A 82 5.83 6.26 -14.55
CA ILE A 82 6.06 6.11 -15.99
C ILE A 82 4.70 6.46 -16.55
N GLN A 83 4.57 7.68 -17.09
CA GLN A 83 3.35 8.04 -17.81
C GLN A 83 3.38 7.12 -19.01
N GLY A 84 2.68 6.00 -18.89
CA GLY A 84 2.44 5.15 -20.02
C GLY A 84 1.84 6.07 -21.08
N GLN A 85 2.61 6.40 -22.10
CA GLN A 85 2.00 6.79 -23.35
C GLN A 85 1.00 5.67 -23.64
N ASP A 86 -0.27 6.03 -23.84
CA ASP A 86 -1.32 5.09 -24.23
C ASP A 86 -0.80 4.21 -25.37
N VAL A 87 -0.10 3.13 -25.03
CA VAL A 87 -0.01 1.99 -25.90
C VAL A 87 -1.34 1.28 -25.67
N THR A 88 -2.37 1.84 -26.27
CA THR A 88 -3.65 1.16 -26.35
C THR A 88 -3.38 -0.05 -27.23
N PRO A 89 -3.28 -1.28 -26.67
CA PRO A 89 -3.36 -2.46 -27.51
C PRO A 89 -4.70 -2.31 -28.21
N LYS A 90 -4.73 -2.30 -29.53
CA LYS A 90 -5.99 -2.35 -30.28
C LYS A 90 -6.60 -3.75 -30.03
N PHE A 91 -7.23 -3.93 -28.90
CA PHE A 91 -8.08 -5.07 -28.64
C PHE A 91 -9.43 -4.76 -29.29
N GLU A 92 -9.63 -5.22 -30.49
CA GLU A 92 -10.94 -5.29 -31.12
C GLU A 92 -11.77 -6.41 -30.47
N GLY A 93 -12.14 -6.21 -29.23
CA GLY A 93 -13.07 -7.07 -28.50
C GLY A 93 -14.19 -6.23 -27.91
N THR A 94 -15.42 -6.65 -28.05
CA THR A 94 -16.53 -6.07 -27.28
C THR A 94 -16.24 -6.35 -25.80
N ALA A 95 -15.81 -5.32 -25.07
CA ALA A 95 -15.58 -5.44 -23.65
C ALA A 95 -16.91 -5.70 -22.95
N GLN A 96 -17.07 -6.89 -22.40
CA GLN A 96 -18.20 -7.24 -21.54
C GLN A 96 -17.83 -6.82 -20.12
N ASN A 97 -18.43 -5.73 -19.64
CA ASN A 97 -18.12 -5.14 -18.34
C ASN A 97 -18.88 -5.80 -17.19
N ASN A 98 -19.94 -6.53 -17.52
CA ASN A 98 -20.82 -7.16 -16.54
C ASN A 98 -20.37 -8.59 -16.28
N TYR A 99 -20.13 -8.94 -15.03
CA TYR A 99 -19.78 -10.30 -14.65
C TYR A 99 -20.22 -10.65 -13.24
N ILE A 100 -20.40 -11.93 -13.03
CA ILE A 100 -20.51 -12.57 -11.72
C ILE A 100 -19.43 -13.63 -11.64
N GLN A 101 -18.69 -13.68 -10.55
CA GLN A 101 -17.65 -14.66 -10.31
C GLN A 101 -17.86 -15.31 -8.95
N PHE A 102 -17.73 -16.63 -8.89
CA PHE A 102 -17.81 -17.39 -7.65
C PHE A 102 -16.71 -18.45 -7.61
N GLY A 103 -16.03 -18.56 -6.46
CA GLY A 103 -14.95 -19.52 -6.28
C GLY A 103 -14.88 -20.07 -4.86
N MET A 104 -14.34 -21.28 -4.74
CA MET A 104 -14.09 -21.95 -3.48
C MET A 104 -12.69 -22.53 -3.45
N GLY A 105 -12.11 -22.64 -2.25
CA GLY A 105 -10.74 -23.11 -2.08
C GLY A 105 -10.47 -23.82 -0.75
N ASN A 106 -9.23 -24.24 -0.60
CA ASN A 106 -8.77 -24.76 0.68
C ASN A 106 -8.81 -23.67 1.77
N TYR A 107 -8.62 -24.03 3.03
CA TYR A 107 -8.84 -23.17 4.21
C TYR A 107 -10.28 -22.63 4.31
N GLY A 108 -11.26 -23.28 3.67
CA GLY A 108 -12.65 -22.82 3.61
C GLY A 108 -12.79 -21.46 2.93
N LYS A 109 -11.93 -21.17 1.95
CA LYS A 109 -12.02 -19.92 1.18
C LYS A 109 -13.28 -19.90 0.33
N ILE A 110 -13.95 -18.76 0.35
CA ILE A 110 -15.08 -18.44 -0.52
C ILE A 110 -14.82 -17.08 -1.12
N LEU A 111 -14.91 -16.99 -2.43
CA LEU A 111 -14.83 -15.77 -3.23
C LEU A 111 -16.15 -15.51 -3.93
N GLY A 112 -16.63 -14.30 -3.89
CA GLY A 112 -17.75 -13.80 -4.68
C GLY A 112 -17.45 -12.42 -5.22
N ASP A 113 -17.60 -12.22 -6.52
CA ASP A 113 -17.47 -10.93 -7.18
C ASP A 113 -18.63 -10.66 -8.10
N LEU A 114 -19.11 -9.45 -8.10
CA LEU A 114 -20.13 -8.93 -8.99
C LEU A 114 -19.68 -7.57 -9.52
N ASN A 115 -19.82 -7.37 -10.81
CA ASN A 115 -19.73 -6.06 -11.42
C ASN A 115 -20.81 -5.94 -12.49
N ILE A 116 -21.66 -4.94 -12.36
CA ILE A 116 -22.71 -4.62 -13.31
C ILE A 116 -22.72 -3.14 -13.61
N SER A 117 -22.79 -2.78 -14.88
CA SER A 117 -22.96 -1.41 -15.31
C SER A 117 -23.84 -1.33 -16.55
N LYS A 118 -24.47 -0.18 -16.71
CA LYS A 118 -25.29 0.12 -17.87
C LYS A 118 -25.15 1.60 -18.23
N THR A 119 -24.90 1.85 -19.52
CA THR A 119 -24.99 3.21 -20.06
C THR A 119 -26.44 3.52 -20.39
N LEU A 120 -26.95 4.56 -19.79
CA LEU A 120 -28.28 5.13 -20.05
C LEU A 120 -28.23 6.12 -21.20
N GLU A 121 -29.38 6.55 -21.68
CA GLU A 121 -29.51 7.69 -22.58
C GLU A 121 -28.82 8.91 -21.95
N ASN A 122 -28.32 9.83 -22.74
CA ASN A 122 -27.60 11.04 -22.30
C ASN A 122 -26.19 10.83 -21.72
N LYS A 123 -25.48 9.78 -22.13
CA LYS A 123 -24.07 9.54 -21.73
C LYS A 123 -23.87 9.37 -20.21
N ILE A 124 -24.87 8.85 -19.51
CA ILE A 124 -24.78 8.51 -18.10
C ILE A 124 -24.56 7.00 -17.98
N GLU A 125 -23.49 6.62 -17.32
CA GLU A 125 -23.23 5.24 -16.91
C GLU A 125 -23.53 5.07 -15.43
N VAL A 126 -24.28 4.06 -15.06
CA VAL A 126 -24.52 3.66 -13.68
C VAL A 126 -24.10 2.22 -13.48
N GLY A 127 -23.60 1.90 -12.33
CA GLY A 127 -23.19 0.54 -12.02
C GLY A 127 -23.15 0.27 -10.53
N ALA A 128 -23.00 -1.02 -10.22
CA ALA A 128 -22.79 -1.51 -8.88
C ALA A 128 -21.75 -2.64 -8.91
N ASP A 129 -21.00 -2.73 -7.85
CA ASP A 129 -20.04 -3.80 -7.62
C ASP A 129 -20.20 -4.37 -6.22
N ALA A 130 -19.86 -5.64 -6.08
CA ALA A 130 -19.76 -6.30 -4.79
C ALA A 130 -18.60 -7.28 -4.79
N HIS A 131 -17.87 -7.31 -3.70
CA HIS A 131 -16.76 -8.24 -3.47
C HIS A 131 -16.96 -8.92 -2.12
N PHE A 132 -16.74 -10.22 -2.07
CA PHE A 132 -16.75 -11.01 -0.85
C PHE A 132 -15.60 -12.00 -0.87
N LEU A 133 -14.80 -12.00 0.19
CA LEU A 133 -13.75 -12.98 0.42
C LEU A 133 -13.78 -13.42 1.89
N SER A 134 -13.77 -14.73 2.11
CA SER A 134 -13.66 -15.26 3.47
C SER A 134 -12.70 -16.45 3.54
N THR A 135 -12.16 -16.69 4.73
CA THR A 135 -11.38 -17.88 5.07
C THR A 135 -11.66 -18.30 6.49
N GLN A 136 -11.66 -19.62 6.71
CA GLN A 136 -11.76 -20.19 8.05
C GLN A 136 -10.42 -20.22 8.80
N GLY A 137 -9.35 -19.66 8.22
CA GLY A 137 -8.05 -19.55 8.87
C GLY A 137 -7.34 -20.88 9.08
N LEU A 138 -6.56 -20.94 10.14
CA LEU A 138 -5.55 -21.95 10.48
C LEU A 138 -6.07 -22.98 11.49
N LYS A 139 -7.29 -23.42 11.40
CA LYS A 139 -8.03 -24.25 12.39
C LYS A 139 -7.28 -25.40 13.06
N LYS A 140 -6.25 -25.97 12.41
CA LYS A 140 -5.50 -27.11 12.93
C LYS A 140 -4.16 -26.75 13.57
N GLU A 141 -3.74 -25.53 13.40
CA GLU A 141 -2.39 -25.08 13.79
C GLU A 141 -2.40 -24.06 14.93
N TYR A 142 -3.56 -23.51 15.25
CA TYR A 142 -3.80 -22.56 16.33
C TYR A 142 -4.94 -23.02 17.21
N VAL A 143 -4.80 -22.82 18.50
CA VAL A 143 -5.89 -22.95 19.47
C VAL A 143 -6.93 -21.85 19.22
N TRP A 144 -6.47 -20.69 18.75
CA TRP A 144 -7.26 -19.50 18.50
C TRP A 144 -7.87 -19.50 17.10
N ASP A 145 -9.12 -19.06 17.01
CA ASP A 145 -9.78 -18.89 15.73
C ASP A 145 -9.15 -17.74 14.94
N SER A 146 -8.60 -18.04 13.77
CA SER A 146 -7.92 -17.11 12.88
C SER A 146 -8.72 -16.80 11.60
N LYS A 147 -10.05 -16.93 11.68
CA LYS A 147 -10.95 -16.60 10.56
C LYS A 147 -10.83 -15.14 10.14
N GLN A 148 -11.04 -14.90 8.87
CA GLN A 148 -11.08 -13.55 8.29
C GLN A 148 -12.17 -13.48 7.22
N SER A 149 -12.80 -12.32 7.10
CA SER A 149 -13.70 -12.04 5.98
C SER A 149 -13.67 -10.56 5.61
N SER A 150 -13.86 -10.30 4.33
CA SER A 150 -14.01 -8.97 3.78
C SER A 150 -15.20 -8.96 2.83
N ALA A 151 -16.06 -7.97 2.97
CA ALA A 151 -17.16 -7.72 2.06
C ALA A 151 -17.19 -6.24 1.69
N THR A 152 -17.32 -5.92 0.41
CA THR A 152 -17.58 -4.56 -0.05
C THR A 152 -18.74 -4.56 -1.00
N ILE A 153 -19.55 -3.52 -0.95
CA ILE A 153 -20.60 -3.25 -1.92
C ILE A 153 -20.51 -1.79 -2.32
N GLY A 154 -20.48 -1.54 -3.62
CA GLY A 154 -20.34 -0.22 -4.19
C GLY A 154 -21.43 0.08 -5.23
N ALA A 155 -21.66 1.37 -5.43
CA ALA A 155 -22.45 1.87 -6.55
C ALA A 155 -21.78 3.12 -7.11
N PHE A 156 -21.81 3.27 -8.42
CA PHE A 156 -21.19 4.39 -9.09
C PHE A 156 -22.06 4.98 -10.20
N MET A 157 -21.81 6.25 -10.48
CA MET A 157 -22.38 6.98 -11.60
C MET A 157 -21.29 7.78 -12.29
N ASN A 158 -21.18 7.62 -13.62
CA ASN A 158 -20.37 8.45 -14.49
C ASN A 158 -21.29 9.25 -15.41
N SER A 159 -21.04 10.54 -15.57
CA SER A 159 -21.75 11.38 -16.52
C SER A 159 -20.75 12.07 -17.44
N TYR A 160 -20.90 11.86 -18.74
CA TYR A 160 -20.01 12.39 -19.78
C TYR A 160 -20.69 13.55 -20.51
N GLY A 161 -20.59 14.74 -19.94
CA GLY A 161 -21.13 15.96 -20.53
C GLY A 161 -20.16 16.62 -21.53
N ASP A 162 -20.65 17.58 -22.28
CA ASP A 162 -19.81 18.32 -23.26
C ASP A 162 -18.80 19.26 -22.55
N LYS A 163 -19.10 19.66 -21.31
CA LYS A 163 -18.26 20.58 -20.51
C LYS A 163 -17.35 19.87 -19.51
N GLY A 164 -17.58 18.59 -19.26
CA GLY A 164 -16.80 17.85 -18.30
C GLY A 164 -17.33 16.45 -18.02
N LYS A 165 -16.56 15.72 -17.22
CA LYS A 165 -16.91 14.39 -16.72
C LYS A 165 -17.18 14.47 -15.21
N PHE A 166 -18.33 13.99 -14.78
CA PHE A 166 -18.65 13.80 -13.38
C PHE A 166 -18.58 12.31 -13.02
N ASN A 167 -18.01 12.00 -11.88
CA ASN A 167 -18.06 10.66 -11.27
C ASN A 167 -18.53 10.79 -9.82
N LEU A 168 -19.37 9.87 -9.40
CA LEU A 168 -19.74 9.65 -8.01
C LEU A 168 -19.64 8.17 -7.72
N ASN A 169 -18.97 7.80 -6.64
CA ASN A 169 -18.85 6.43 -6.13
C ASN A 169 -19.18 6.42 -4.65
N ALA A 170 -20.02 5.47 -4.24
CA ALA A 170 -20.31 5.18 -2.83
C ALA A 170 -20.02 3.71 -2.56
N GLU A 171 -19.28 3.43 -1.49
CA GLU A 171 -18.84 2.08 -1.11
C GLU A 171 -19.07 1.86 0.39
N TYR A 172 -19.60 0.71 0.73
CA TYR A 172 -19.66 0.21 2.10
C TYR A 172 -18.79 -1.05 2.20
N GLY A 173 -17.86 -1.03 3.15
CA GLY A 173 -16.96 -2.13 3.46
C GLY A 173 -17.17 -2.69 4.86
N LEU A 174 -17.10 -4.00 4.97
CA LEU A 174 -17.10 -4.76 6.22
C LEU A 174 -15.87 -5.66 6.24
N HIS A 175 -14.99 -5.46 7.22
CA HIS A 175 -13.79 -6.26 7.41
C HIS A 175 -13.82 -6.90 8.80
N ASN A 176 -13.70 -8.22 8.85
CA ASN A 176 -13.61 -8.97 10.10
C ASN A 176 -12.28 -9.71 10.13
N ASN A 177 -11.60 -9.60 11.23
CA ASN A 177 -10.39 -10.38 11.53
C ASN A 177 -10.34 -10.67 13.03
N ASN A 178 -9.63 -11.72 13.40
CA ASN A 178 -9.43 -12.07 14.81
C ASN A 178 -8.05 -11.63 15.28
N TYR A 179 -7.95 -11.23 16.54
CA TYR A 179 -6.69 -10.98 17.23
C TYR A 179 -6.06 -12.31 17.73
N TYR A 180 -5.73 -13.21 16.78
CA TYR A 180 -5.27 -14.57 17.09
C TYR A 180 -3.76 -14.68 17.38
N GLY A 181 -2.99 -13.62 17.27
CA GLY A 181 -1.54 -13.59 17.43
C GLY A 181 -1.05 -13.78 18.88
N ILE A 182 -1.73 -14.60 19.65
CA ILE A 182 -1.47 -14.83 21.06
C ILE A 182 -0.33 -15.84 21.21
N TYR A 183 0.75 -15.46 21.87
CA TYR A 183 1.94 -16.29 22.02
C TYR A 183 2.48 -16.35 23.45
N ALA A 184 1.99 -15.51 24.35
CA ALA A 184 2.51 -15.36 25.71
C ALA A 184 1.51 -15.80 26.80
N LEU A 185 0.21 -15.76 26.51
CA LEU A 185 -0.85 -16.14 27.46
C LEU A 185 -1.83 -17.09 26.77
N GLU A 186 -2.37 -18.04 27.54
CA GLU A 186 -3.47 -18.87 27.06
C GLU A 186 -4.80 -18.16 27.37
N PRO A 187 -5.58 -17.72 26.40
CA PRO A 187 -6.89 -17.17 26.66
C PRO A 187 -7.85 -18.26 27.10
N GLY A 188 -8.79 -17.86 27.94
CA GLY A 188 -10.00 -18.64 28.18
C GLY A 188 -10.98 -18.55 26.99
N ASP A 189 -12.26 -18.64 27.26
CA ASP A 189 -13.33 -18.42 26.27
C ASP A 189 -13.50 -16.91 26.02
N VAL A 190 -12.70 -16.38 25.12
CA VAL A 190 -12.64 -14.95 24.78
C VAL A 190 -13.01 -14.77 23.32
N ASP A 191 -13.93 -13.81 23.05
CA ASP A 191 -14.21 -13.37 21.70
C ASP A 191 -13.05 -12.52 21.17
N LEU A 192 -12.36 -13.02 20.12
CA LEU A 192 -11.19 -12.37 19.52
C LEU A 192 -11.56 -11.51 18.31
N ASP A 193 -12.84 -11.37 17.98
CA ASP A 193 -13.30 -10.67 16.79
C ASP A 193 -12.94 -9.18 16.83
N GLN A 194 -12.37 -8.70 15.73
CA GLN A 194 -12.33 -7.30 15.36
C GLN A 194 -13.16 -7.11 14.09
N ARG A 195 -14.06 -6.17 14.11
CA ARG A 195 -14.93 -5.84 12.97
C ARG A 195 -14.86 -4.36 12.68
N VAL A 196 -14.51 -4.03 11.44
CA VAL A 196 -14.47 -2.66 10.97
C VAL A 196 -15.50 -2.45 9.87
N ASN A 197 -16.36 -1.48 10.06
CA ASN A 197 -17.33 -0.99 9.09
C ASN A 197 -16.84 0.34 8.54
N GLN A 198 -16.82 0.48 7.22
CA GLN A 198 -16.39 1.72 6.59
C GLN A 198 -17.34 2.10 5.46
N PHE A 199 -17.82 3.33 5.46
CA PHE A 199 -18.59 3.91 4.36
C PHE A 199 -17.79 5.02 3.72
N LYS A 200 -17.60 4.96 2.40
CA LYS A 200 -16.84 5.92 1.61
C LYS A 200 -17.73 6.53 0.52
N VAL A 201 -17.59 7.82 0.32
CA VAL A 201 -18.18 8.53 -0.81
C VAL A 201 -17.09 9.33 -1.49
N ASN A 202 -16.90 9.11 -2.78
CA ASN A 202 -15.92 9.81 -3.60
C ASN A 202 -16.63 10.43 -4.79
N GLY A 203 -16.34 11.69 -5.06
CA GLY A 203 -16.85 12.38 -6.22
C GLY A 203 -15.75 13.21 -6.88
N TYR A 204 -15.76 13.29 -8.18
CA TYR A 204 -14.91 14.22 -8.89
C TYR A 204 -15.62 14.80 -10.12
N TYR A 205 -15.21 16.01 -10.49
CA TYR A 205 -15.61 16.65 -11.72
C TYR A 205 -14.37 17.15 -12.47
N ASP A 206 -14.16 16.64 -13.67
CA ASP A 206 -13.10 17.07 -14.59
C ASP A 206 -13.72 18.05 -15.61
N PHE A 207 -13.17 19.26 -15.70
CA PHE A 207 -13.64 20.31 -16.60
C PHE A 207 -12.91 20.22 -17.95
N TYR A 208 -13.62 19.98 -19.05
CA TYR A 208 -13.00 19.85 -20.37
C TYR A 208 -12.71 21.19 -21.05
N SER A 209 -13.50 22.20 -20.75
CA SER A 209 -13.48 23.49 -21.46
C SER A 209 -13.16 24.67 -20.54
N ASN A 210 -12.81 24.44 -19.29
CA ASN A 210 -12.42 25.52 -18.40
C ASN A 210 -10.92 25.81 -18.59
N GLU A 211 -10.60 27.10 -18.81
CA GLU A 211 -9.22 27.50 -19.05
C GLU A 211 -8.35 27.50 -17.79
N ILE A 212 -8.95 27.43 -16.60
CA ILE A 212 -8.25 27.59 -15.33
C ILE A 212 -8.56 26.43 -14.37
N LEU A 213 -9.82 26.10 -14.12
CA LEU A 213 -10.22 25.04 -13.21
C LEU A 213 -10.24 23.69 -13.93
N ASN A 214 -9.34 22.79 -13.58
CA ASN A 214 -9.22 21.49 -14.24
C ASN A 214 -10.11 20.45 -13.61
N ASP A 215 -10.02 20.29 -12.29
CA ASP A 215 -10.80 19.29 -11.57
C ASP A 215 -11.07 19.70 -10.13
N VAL A 216 -12.16 19.14 -9.60
CA VAL A 216 -12.49 19.18 -8.18
C VAL A 216 -12.78 17.77 -7.73
N ARG A 217 -12.18 17.35 -6.63
CA ARG A 217 -12.33 16.03 -6.00
C ARG A 217 -12.80 16.17 -4.58
N VAL A 218 -13.77 15.37 -4.21
CA VAL A 218 -14.30 15.29 -2.84
C VAL A 218 -14.25 13.84 -2.40
N LYS A 219 -13.70 13.58 -1.23
CA LYS A 219 -13.69 12.26 -0.59
C LYS A 219 -14.20 12.38 0.81
N SER A 220 -15.00 11.42 1.21
CA SER A 220 -15.51 11.32 2.58
C SER A 220 -15.45 9.86 3.01
N SER A 221 -15.03 9.60 4.24
CA SER A 221 -14.96 8.27 4.83
C SER A 221 -15.46 8.32 6.27
N PHE A 222 -16.28 7.34 6.61
CA PHE A 222 -16.84 7.14 7.96
C PHE A 222 -16.51 5.71 8.36
N LEU A 223 -15.74 5.55 9.43
CA LEU A 223 -15.30 4.25 9.93
C LEU A 223 -15.80 4.09 11.37
N LYS A 224 -16.25 2.89 11.69
CA LYS A 224 -16.54 2.45 13.05
C LYS A 224 -16.09 1.00 13.22
N ASP A 225 -15.47 0.68 14.37
CA ASP A 225 -15.04 -0.68 14.67
C ASP A 225 -15.82 -1.32 15.84
N HIS A 226 -15.45 -2.57 16.17
CA HIS A 226 -16.07 -3.38 17.22
C HIS A 226 -15.88 -2.81 18.63
N PHE A 227 -14.79 -2.09 18.87
CA PHE A 227 -14.44 -1.49 20.16
C PHE A 227 -14.80 -0.01 20.25
N ASP A 228 -15.80 0.40 19.46
CA ASP A 228 -16.34 1.77 19.41
C ASP A 228 -15.32 2.86 18.99
N ALA A 229 -14.20 2.48 18.37
CA ALA A 229 -13.39 3.48 17.69
C ALA A 229 -14.14 4.01 16.47
N GLN A 230 -14.08 5.32 16.26
CA GLN A 230 -14.76 6.00 15.15
C GLN A 230 -13.82 6.98 14.47
N GLU A 231 -13.91 7.06 13.14
CA GLU A 231 -13.20 8.06 12.37
C GLU A 231 -14.07 8.65 11.27
N ASN A 232 -14.04 9.96 11.18
CA ASN A 232 -14.68 10.74 10.13
C ASN A 232 -13.60 11.50 9.37
N GLN A 233 -13.54 11.33 8.05
CA GLN A 233 -12.60 12.01 7.18
C GLN A 233 -13.33 12.69 6.03
N VAL A 234 -12.92 13.91 5.71
CA VAL A 234 -13.36 14.66 4.53
C VAL A 234 -12.14 15.29 3.88
N SER A 235 -12.00 15.12 2.57
CA SER A 235 -10.95 15.74 1.77
C SER A 235 -11.57 16.41 0.54
N ILE A 236 -11.18 17.65 0.28
CA ILE A 236 -11.57 18.42 -0.89
C ILE A 236 -10.29 18.91 -1.56
N LEU A 237 -10.13 18.64 -2.84
CA LEU A 237 -9.00 19.09 -3.65
C LEU A 237 -9.52 19.77 -4.91
N ALA A 238 -9.02 20.95 -5.23
CA ALA A 238 -9.24 21.64 -6.47
C ALA A 238 -7.90 21.91 -7.17
N ASN A 239 -7.79 21.55 -8.44
CA ASN A 239 -6.64 21.80 -9.26
C ASN A 239 -6.97 22.89 -10.31
N LEU A 240 -6.21 23.97 -10.27
CA LEU A 240 -6.26 25.05 -11.24
C LEU A 240 -4.98 25.02 -12.06
N SER A 241 -5.08 25.18 -13.37
CA SER A 241 -3.90 25.26 -14.22
C SER A 241 -4.14 26.08 -15.49
N LYS A 242 -3.08 26.70 -15.95
CA LYS A 242 -2.99 27.29 -17.28
C LYS A 242 -1.83 26.63 -18.00
N HIS A 243 -2.13 25.88 -19.03
CA HIS A 243 -1.15 25.07 -19.76
C HIS A 243 -0.79 25.68 -21.10
N ALA A 244 0.38 25.29 -21.61
CA ALA A 244 0.87 25.57 -22.96
C ALA A 244 0.96 27.03 -23.33
N VAL A 245 1.28 27.93 -22.39
CA VAL A 245 1.59 29.31 -22.69
C VAL A 245 2.97 29.39 -23.34
N GLU A 246 3.04 29.69 -24.64
CA GLU A 246 4.30 29.78 -25.36
C GLU A 246 5.13 31.00 -24.93
N ILE A 247 6.41 30.81 -24.67
CA ILE A 247 7.34 31.86 -24.31
C ILE A 247 8.07 32.34 -25.59
N GLY A 248 7.51 33.34 -26.24
CA GLY A 248 8.08 33.93 -27.46
C GLY A 248 8.23 32.89 -28.58
N LYS A 249 9.37 32.89 -29.26
CA LYS A 249 9.72 31.95 -30.36
C LYS A 249 10.69 30.87 -29.91
N SER A 250 10.85 30.65 -28.60
CA SER A 250 11.86 29.75 -28.04
C SER A 250 11.52 28.25 -28.13
N GLY A 251 10.26 27.92 -28.47
CA GLY A 251 9.73 26.54 -28.40
C GLY A 251 9.61 26.02 -26.95
N ILE A 252 9.61 26.93 -25.98
CA ILE A 252 9.38 26.61 -24.56
C ILE A 252 7.93 26.95 -24.24
N SER A 253 7.21 25.97 -23.66
CA SER A 253 5.89 26.18 -23.09
C SER A 253 5.96 26.32 -21.59
N LEU A 254 5.12 27.17 -21.03
CA LEU A 254 4.91 27.38 -19.60
C LEU A 254 3.60 26.77 -19.19
N ASN A 255 3.63 25.96 -18.13
CA ASN A 255 2.44 25.54 -17.40
C ASN A 255 2.50 26.14 -15.99
N ALA A 256 1.39 26.71 -15.54
CA ALA A 256 1.22 27.20 -14.18
C ALA A 256 0.09 26.41 -13.51
N ASP A 257 0.38 25.81 -12.38
CA ASP A 257 -0.55 24.94 -11.66
C ASP A 257 -0.69 25.44 -10.21
N LEU A 258 -1.90 25.35 -9.67
CA LEU A 258 -2.19 25.62 -8.27
C LEU A 258 -3.12 24.53 -7.73
N GLY A 259 -2.60 23.72 -6.83
CA GLY A 259 -3.41 22.80 -6.01
C GLY A 259 -3.92 23.52 -4.76
N VAL A 260 -5.20 23.39 -4.46
CA VAL A 260 -5.85 23.90 -3.23
C VAL A 260 -6.54 22.73 -2.56
N GLY A 261 -6.14 22.41 -1.32
CA GLY A 261 -6.67 21.26 -0.57
C GLY A 261 -7.21 21.65 0.79
N LEU A 262 -8.24 20.93 1.22
CA LEU A 262 -8.75 20.90 2.58
C LEU A 262 -8.91 19.45 3.00
N GLU A 263 -8.32 19.06 4.12
CA GLU A 263 -8.46 17.73 4.71
C GLU A 263 -8.82 17.88 6.18
N ALA A 264 -9.90 17.21 6.60
CA ALA A 264 -10.35 17.17 7.97
C ALA A 264 -10.51 15.72 8.42
N VAL A 265 -9.90 15.38 9.55
CA VAL A 265 -9.94 14.04 10.16
C VAL A 265 -10.29 14.19 11.62
N LYS A 266 -11.29 13.43 12.08
CA LYS A 266 -11.64 13.32 13.48
C LYS A 266 -11.72 11.86 13.85
N SER A 267 -10.86 11.41 14.77
CA SER A 267 -10.81 10.05 15.29
C SER A 267 -11.09 10.07 16.79
N GLU A 268 -11.91 9.13 17.25
CA GLU A 268 -12.31 8.97 18.65
C GLU A 268 -12.15 7.49 19.03
N PHE A 269 -11.53 7.23 20.17
CA PHE A 269 -11.27 5.88 20.67
C PHE A 269 -11.90 5.72 22.06
N ALA A 270 -12.45 4.53 22.33
CA ALA A 270 -13.25 4.28 23.53
C ALA A 270 -12.61 3.31 24.54
N ILE A 271 -11.49 2.62 24.17
CA ILE A 271 -10.83 1.66 25.08
C ILE A 271 -10.24 2.38 26.30
N ARG A 272 -9.65 3.56 26.10
CA ARG A 272 -9.18 4.44 27.16
C ARG A 272 -10.05 5.70 27.22
N ASP A 273 -10.10 6.32 28.39
CA ASP A 273 -10.87 7.54 28.57
C ASP A 273 -10.35 8.68 27.68
N LYS A 274 -11.25 9.22 26.85
CA LYS A 274 -11.02 10.46 26.10
C LYS A 274 -9.81 10.50 25.17
N ASN A 275 -9.53 9.42 24.44
CA ASN A 275 -8.54 9.50 23.38
C ASN A 275 -9.19 10.02 22.09
N THR A 276 -8.86 11.25 21.71
CA THR A 276 -9.41 11.91 20.51
C THR A 276 -8.30 12.61 19.72
N SER A 277 -8.36 12.52 18.41
CA SER A 277 -7.50 13.25 17.49
C SER A 277 -8.36 14.00 16.47
N ASN A 278 -8.11 15.30 16.31
CA ASN A 278 -8.81 16.13 15.36
C ASN A 278 -7.80 16.98 14.59
N PHE A 279 -7.75 16.81 13.29
CA PHE A 279 -6.86 17.51 12.37
C PHE A 279 -7.68 18.24 11.30
N VAL A 280 -7.33 19.48 11.04
CA VAL A 280 -7.80 20.23 9.87
C VAL A 280 -6.58 20.81 9.18
N ASN A 281 -6.29 20.37 7.98
CA ASN A 281 -5.18 20.81 7.16
C ASN A 281 -5.68 21.49 5.89
N THR A 282 -5.28 22.74 5.69
CA THR A 282 -5.50 23.46 4.43
C THR A 282 -4.18 23.53 3.69
N SER A 283 -4.16 23.18 2.41
CA SER A 283 -2.93 23.16 1.60
C SER A 283 -3.04 24.05 0.36
N LEU A 284 -1.90 24.65 0.00
CA LEU A 284 -1.72 25.42 -1.25
C LEU A 284 -0.43 24.94 -1.90
N ALA A 285 -0.49 24.56 -3.17
CA ALA A 285 0.66 24.02 -3.91
C ALA A 285 0.83 24.71 -5.29
N PRO A 286 1.38 25.93 -5.33
CA PRO A 286 1.72 26.59 -6.58
C PRO A 286 2.94 25.94 -7.24
N LYS A 287 2.86 25.72 -8.57
CA LYS A 287 3.92 25.13 -9.40
C LYS A 287 3.98 25.84 -10.75
N VAL A 288 5.17 25.96 -11.28
CA VAL A 288 5.43 26.45 -12.63
C VAL A 288 6.35 25.47 -13.33
N THR A 289 5.96 25.02 -14.52
CA THR A 289 6.73 24.05 -15.32
C THR A 289 7.11 24.67 -16.66
N PHE A 290 8.40 24.75 -16.93
CA PHE A 290 8.98 25.11 -18.21
C PHE A 290 9.26 23.84 -18.99
N ARG A 291 8.69 23.67 -20.18
CA ARG A 291 8.82 22.45 -20.97
C ARG A 291 9.33 22.75 -22.37
N LYS A 292 10.29 21.94 -22.82
CA LYS A 292 10.78 21.94 -24.21
C LYS A 292 10.89 20.47 -24.69
N GLY A 293 9.96 20.07 -25.55
CA GLY A 293 9.83 18.66 -25.91
C GLY A 293 9.55 17.80 -24.69
N GLU A 294 10.35 16.75 -24.50
CA GLU A 294 10.25 15.86 -23.33
C GLU A 294 11.06 16.34 -22.12
N SER A 295 11.90 17.37 -22.28
CA SER A 295 12.65 17.98 -21.18
C SER A 295 11.83 19.04 -20.47
N TYR A 296 11.96 19.12 -19.15
CA TYR A 296 11.27 20.14 -18.36
C TYR A 296 12.00 20.53 -17.09
N LEU A 297 11.65 21.69 -16.58
CA LEU A 297 12.00 22.16 -15.23
C LEU A 297 10.72 22.62 -14.54
N MET A 298 10.36 21.96 -13.46
CA MET A 298 9.27 22.32 -12.58
C MET A 298 9.82 22.97 -11.32
N LEU A 299 9.27 24.10 -10.94
CA LEU A 299 9.58 24.83 -9.71
C LEU A 299 8.28 25.13 -8.98
N GLY A 300 8.25 24.86 -7.69
CA GLY A 300 7.05 25.07 -6.88
C GLY A 300 7.33 25.03 -5.38
N SER A 301 6.26 25.13 -4.65
CA SER A 301 6.24 25.01 -3.19
C SER A 301 4.90 24.40 -2.77
N SER A 302 4.89 23.75 -1.60
CA SER A 302 3.66 23.35 -0.94
C SER A 302 3.62 23.97 0.45
N PHE A 303 2.48 24.55 0.79
CA PHE A 303 2.18 25.11 2.11
C PHE A 303 1.06 24.30 2.75
N SER A 304 1.22 23.92 4.02
CA SER A 304 0.20 23.27 4.81
C SER A 304 -0.06 24.05 6.09
N PHE A 305 -1.31 24.37 6.33
CA PHE A 305 -1.78 25.09 7.52
C PHE A 305 -2.57 24.11 8.37
N LEU A 306 -1.88 23.45 9.29
CA LEU A 306 -2.45 22.44 10.17
C LEU A 306 -2.99 23.07 11.44
N ASN A 307 -4.25 22.77 11.74
CA ASN A 307 -4.87 22.98 13.05
C ASN A 307 -5.15 21.60 13.66
N SER A 308 -4.58 21.31 14.82
CA SER A 308 -4.79 20.05 15.52
C SER A 308 -5.30 20.26 16.94
N LYS A 309 -6.18 19.37 17.39
CA LYS A 309 -6.69 19.31 18.75
C LYS A 309 -6.72 17.86 19.18
N ASN A 310 -5.82 17.49 20.08
CA ASN A 310 -5.68 16.12 20.57
C ASN A 310 -5.86 16.08 22.08
N GLN A 311 -6.48 15.02 22.56
CA GLN A 311 -6.67 14.74 23.99
C GLN A 311 -6.51 13.24 24.21
N ASN A 312 -5.82 12.83 25.27
CA ASN A 312 -5.67 11.44 25.67
C ASN A 312 -5.39 11.34 27.18
N ASP A 313 -5.29 10.11 27.70
CA ASP A 313 -5.07 9.85 29.14
C ASP A 313 -3.80 10.46 29.70
N LEU A 314 -2.73 10.53 28.86
CA LEU A 314 -1.47 11.14 29.22
C LEU A 314 -1.53 12.67 29.17
N MET A 315 -2.50 13.20 28.43
CA MET A 315 -2.73 14.64 28.20
C MET A 315 -4.21 14.93 28.36
N PRO A 316 -4.74 14.92 29.60
CA PRO A 316 -6.17 15.09 29.83
C PRO A 316 -6.69 16.48 29.44
N GLU A 317 -5.81 17.48 29.40
CA GLU A 317 -6.13 18.78 28.82
C GLU A 317 -6.00 18.75 27.30
N GLN A 318 -6.96 19.31 26.61
CA GLN A 318 -6.94 19.37 25.15
C GLN A 318 -5.75 20.17 24.63
N MET A 319 -4.81 19.50 23.99
CA MET A 319 -3.69 20.16 23.33
C MET A 319 -4.13 20.70 21.96
N LYS A 320 -4.00 22.02 21.81
CA LYS A 320 -4.21 22.72 20.53
C LYS A 320 -2.86 23.08 19.94
N ASN A 321 -2.65 22.74 18.68
CA ASN A 321 -1.45 23.11 17.96
C ASN A 321 -1.82 23.61 16.55
N ASN A 322 -1.43 24.85 16.27
CA ASN A 322 -1.56 25.46 14.96
C ASN A 322 -0.18 25.62 14.37
N LYS A 323 0.09 24.95 13.29
CA LYS A 323 1.42 24.94 12.66
C LYS A 323 1.32 25.14 11.16
N THR A 324 2.17 26.02 10.65
CA THR A 324 2.36 26.22 9.22
C THR A 324 3.63 25.50 8.79
N TYR A 325 3.51 24.74 7.70
CA TYR A 325 4.60 24.03 7.07
C TYR A 325 4.84 24.61 5.68
N TRP A 326 6.08 24.60 5.28
CA TRP A 326 6.52 24.91 3.93
C TRP A 326 7.41 23.80 3.42
N PHE A 327 7.16 23.37 2.18
CA PHE A 327 7.90 22.31 1.52
C PHE A 327 8.38 22.78 0.16
N PRO A 328 9.69 22.61 -0.16
CA PRO A 328 10.19 22.85 -1.50
C PRO A 328 9.64 21.80 -2.46
N GLN A 329 9.39 22.21 -3.70
CA GLN A 329 9.04 21.30 -4.78
C GLN A 329 9.79 21.75 -6.03
N ALA A 330 10.74 20.95 -6.50
CA ALA A 330 11.43 21.20 -7.76
C ALA A 330 11.77 19.86 -8.43
N GLU A 331 11.58 19.78 -9.71
CA GLU A 331 11.96 18.61 -10.51
C GLU A 331 12.49 19.07 -11.87
N PHE A 332 13.56 18.48 -12.32
CA PHE A 332 14.03 18.61 -13.70
C PHE A 332 14.05 17.26 -14.39
N GLN A 333 13.78 17.27 -15.67
CA GLN A 333 14.03 16.15 -16.55
C GLN A 333 14.81 16.63 -17.77
N TYR A 334 15.89 15.95 -18.06
CA TYR A 334 16.63 16.10 -19.30
C TYR A 334 16.47 14.85 -20.16
N ALA A 335 15.76 14.98 -21.27
CA ALA A 335 15.57 13.90 -22.23
C ALA A 335 16.70 13.94 -23.27
N ALA A 336 17.73 13.12 -23.06
CA ALA A 336 18.81 12.99 -24.05
C ALA A 336 18.35 12.20 -25.29
N ALA A 337 17.46 11.21 -25.06
CA ALA A 337 16.77 10.41 -26.07
C ALA A 337 15.50 9.82 -25.43
N LYS A 338 14.62 9.18 -26.22
CA LYS A 338 13.49 8.42 -25.68
C LYS A 338 13.93 7.35 -24.67
N GLU A 339 15.05 6.71 -24.99
CA GLU A 339 15.65 5.63 -24.23
C GLU A 339 16.33 6.11 -22.94
N PHE A 340 16.69 7.40 -22.85
CA PHE A 340 17.49 7.94 -21.74
C PHE A 340 16.98 9.32 -21.31
N LYS A 341 16.33 9.37 -20.16
CA LYS A 341 15.85 10.59 -19.53
C LYS A 341 16.38 10.66 -18.11
N PHE A 342 17.26 11.60 -17.86
CA PHE A 342 17.77 11.90 -16.53
C PHE A 342 16.80 12.82 -15.82
N TYR A 343 16.50 12.54 -14.58
CA TYR A 343 15.65 13.41 -13.76
C TYR A 343 16.19 13.51 -12.33
N GLY A 344 15.79 14.56 -11.67
CA GLY A 344 16.08 14.74 -10.25
C GLY A 344 15.26 15.87 -9.68
N GLY A 345 15.12 15.87 -8.38
CA GLY A 345 14.27 16.85 -7.74
C GLY A 345 14.37 16.85 -6.23
N VAL A 346 13.53 17.68 -5.66
CA VAL A 346 13.25 17.74 -4.23
C VAL A 346 11.76 17.91 -4.04
N ASP A 347 11.21 17.16 -3.11
CA ASP A 347 9.84 17.30 -2.63
C ASP A 347 9.78 17.24 -1.10
N GLY A 348 8.60 17.49 -0.58
CA GLY A 348 8.29 17.37 0.82
C GLY A 348 6.79 17.50 1.04
N GLY A 349 6.34 17.22 2.26
CA GLY A 349 4.93 17.25 2.53
C GLY A 349 4.52 16.84 3.94
N LEU A 350 3.22 16.95 4.21
CA LEU A 350 2.58 16.55 5.45
C LEU A 350 1.56 15.44 5.17
N LYS A 351 1.69 14.29 5.82
CA LYS A 351 0.72 13.19 5.80
C LYS A 351 -0.03 13.17 7.13
N LEU A 352 -1.35 13.26 7.08
CA LEU A 352 -2.19 12.95 8.23
C LEU A 352 -2.29 11.41 8.34
N ASN A 353 -1.78 10.86 9.44
CA ASN A 353 -1.94 9.43 9.71
C ASN A 353 -3.33 9.21 10.29
N THR A 354 -4.19 8.52 9.58
CA THR A 354 -5.57 8.24 9.97
C THR A 354 -5.68 6.84 10.57
N TYR A 355 -6.71 6.59 11.40
CA TYR A 355 -6.97 5.25 11.92
C TYR A 355 -7.28 4.27 10.78
N SER A 356 -7.99 4.73 9.76
CA SER A 356 -8.28 3.95 8.56
C SER A 356 -7.01 3.51 7.83
N ASP A 357 -6.02 4.41 7.65
CA ASP A 357 -4.75 4.07 7.00
C ASP A 357 -3.95 3.07 7.85
N LEU A 358 -3.89 3.30 9.18
CA LEU A 358 -3.20 2.40 10.09
C LEU A 358 -3.81 0.99 10.06
N TYR A 359 -5.14 0.90 10.10
CA TYR A 359 -5.85 -0.38 10.05
C TYR A 359 -5.65 -1.11 8.71
N GLN A 360 -5.64 -0.38 7.59
CA GLN A 360 -5.36 -0.98 6.28
C GLN A 360 -3.94 -1.54 6.18
N GLU A 361 -2.97 -0.89 6.82
CA GLU A 361 -1.57 -1.35 6.84
C GLU A 361 -1.38 -2.50 7.82
N ASN A 362 -1.98 -2.40 9.01
CA ASN A 362 -1.92 -3.43 10.05
C ASN A 362 -3.31 -3.65 10.68
N PRO A 363 -4.06 -4.69 10.26
CA PRO A 363 -5.39 -4.97 10.81
C PRO A 363 -5.38 -5.45 12.27
N PHE A 364 -4.20 -5.61 12.87
CA PHE A 364 -4.01 -6.08 14.24
C PHE A 364 -3.63 -4.94 15.21
N ILE A 365 -3.84 -3.69 14.81
CA ILE A 365 -3.68 -2.55 15.73
C ILE A 365 -4.77 -2.57 16.79
N VAL A 366 -4.43 -2.12 18.00
CA VAL A 366 -5.45 -1.89 19.02
C VAL A 366 -6.35 -0.71 18.61
N SER A 367 -7.62 -0.79 18.94
CA SER A 367 -8.62 0.27 18.67
C SER A 367 -8.45 1.46 19.62
N ASP A 368 -7.20 1.89 19.82
CA ASP A 368 -6.79 3.02 20.65
C ASP A 368 -5.42 3.52 20.20
N GLN A 369 -5.38 4.57 19.37
CA GLN A 369 -4.17 5.05 18.72
C GLN A 369 -3.92 6.53 19.03
N TYR A 370 -2.66 6.89 19.24
CA TYR A 370 -2.22 8.29 19.30
C TYR A 370 -1.79 8.74 17.91
N LEU A 371 -2.67 9.46 17.21
CA LEU A 371 -2.41 9.87 15.84
C LEU A 371 -1.58 11.15 15.79
N ARG A 372 -0.55 11.15 14.96
CA ARG A 372 0.28 12.31 14.63
C ARG A 372 0.53 12.39 13.13
N PRO A 373 0.58 13.58 12.54
CA PRO A 373 0.96 13.72 11.14
C PRO A 373 2.46 13.48 10.97
N THR A 374 2.84 12.81 9.89
CA THR A 374 4.24 12.65 9.47
C THR A 374 4.64 13.80 8.55
N GLU A 375 5.74 14.48 8.86
CA GLU A 375 6.33 15.57 8.08
C GLU A 375 7.53 15.06 7.28
N THR A 376 7.48 15.05 5.94
CA THR A 376 8.66 14.97 5.10
C THR A 376 9.16 16.38 4.83
N LYS A 377 10.19 16.81 5.54
CA LYS A 377 10.71 18.18 5.40
C LYS A 377 11.26 18.44 4.00
N TYR A 378 12.02 17.48 3.51
CA TYR A 378 12.53 17.41 2.15
C TYR A 378 12.96 15.98 1.84
N HIS A 379 12.85 15.63 0.58
CA HIS A 379 13.38 14.41 0.01
C HIS A 379 14.00 14.74 -1.35
N PHE A 380 15.31 14.63 -1.44
CA PHE A 380 16.06 14.77 -2.67
C PHE A 380 16.10 13.43 -3.38
N TYR A 381 15.90 13.44 -4.68
CA TYR A 381 16.00 12.24 -5.50
C TYR A 381 16.62 12.52 -6.85
N ALA A 382 17.25 11.50 -7.43
CA ALA A 382 17.74 11.52 -8.80
C ALA A 382 17.57 10.14 -9.42
N GLY A 383 17.32 10.11 -10.73
CA GLY A 383 17.07 8.86 -11.42
C GLY A 383 17.29 8.93 -12.91
N LEU A 384 17.15 7.75 -13.51
CA LEU A 384 17.22 7.52 -14.93
C LEU A 384 16.02 6.67 -15.35
N ARG A 385 15.29 7.13 -16.37
CA ARG A 385 14.17 6.39 -16.94
C ARG A 385 14.22 6.40 -18.46
N GLY A 386 13.59 5.43 -19.09
CA GLY A 386 13.59 5.35 -20.52
C GLY A 386 12.60 4.35 -21.08
N ASP A 387 12.41 4.46 -22.40
CA ASP A 387 11.57 3.59 -23.20
C ASP A 387 12.40 3.15 -24.43
N ILE A 388 12.77 1.87 -24.48
CA ILE A 388 13.55 1.28 -25.54
C ILE A 388 12.61 0.57 -26.51
N ASP A 389 12.46 1.17 -27.71
CA ASP A 389 11.67 0.62 -28.81
C ASP A 389 10.21 0.26 -28.42
N GLU A 390 9.63 0.96 -27.44
CA GLU A 390 8.28 0.73 -26.89
C GLU A 390 8.08 -0.68 -26.27
N THR A 391 9.15 -1.47 -26.25
CA THR A 391 9.12 -2.85 -25.73
C THR A 391 9.71 -2.98 -24.33
N PHE A 392 10.57 -2.07 -23.91
CA PHE A 392 11.21 -2.12 -22.62
C PHE A 392 11.21 -0.74 -21.96
N LYS A 393 10.52 -0.62 -20.83
CA LYS A 393 10.45 0.60 -20.01
C LYS A 393 11.13 0.36 -18.68
N TYR A 394 11.90 1.31 -18.23
CA TYR A 394 12.58 1.24 -16.95
C TYR A 394 12.62 2.59 -16.23
N ASP A 395 12.66 2.53 -14.92
CA ASP A 395 12.89 3.67 -14.03
C ASP A 395 13.75 3.22 -12.84
N VAL A 396 14.86 3.90 -12.60
CA VAL A 396 15.75 3.65 -11.47
C VAL A 396 16.05 4.97 -10.80
N SER A 397 15.83 5.04 -9.50
CA SER A 397 16.09 6.25 -8.71
C SER A 397 16.70 5.93 -7.36
N ALA A 398 17.39 6.92 -6.82
CA ALA A 398 17.87 6.94 -5.45
C ALA A 398 17.46 8.25 -4.79
N GLY A 399 17.15 8.19 -3.50
CA GLY A 399 16.69 9.34 -2.75
C GLY A 399 17.25 9.39 -1.33
N TYR A 400 17.22 10.60 -0.79
CA TYR A 400 17.57 10.89 0.60
C TYR A 400 16.69 12.01 1.14
N GLY A 401 16.09 11.80 2.30
CA GLY A 401 15.18 12.76 2.90
C GLY A 401 15.29 12.86 4.41
N LYS A 402 14.73 13.94 4.94
CA LYS A 402 14.59 14.17 6.38
C LYS A 402 13.12 14.23 6.76
N MET A 403 12.75 13.41 7.73
CA MET A 403 11.37 13.26 8.17
C MET A 403 11.23 13.52 9.67
N ARG A 404 10.03 13.89 10.09
CA ARG A 404 9.61 13.98 11.49
C ARG A 404 8.36 13.15 11.70
N ASP A 405 8.22 12.64 12.91
CA ASP A 405 7.11 11.79 13.30
C ASP A 405 6.88 10.66 12.27
N ILE A 406 7.99 9.95 11.89
CA ILE A 406 7.92 8.76 11.04
C ILE A 406 7.09 7.72 11.81
N MET A 407 5.97 7.30 11.23
CA MET A 407 5.05 6.33 11.82
C MET A 407 5.51 4.89 11.54
N PHE A 408 5.51 4.06 12.56
CA PHE A 408 5.71 2.61 12.46
C PHE A 408 5.01 1.89 13.61
N PHE A 409 4.88 0.56 13.52
CA PHE A 409 4.12 -0.23 14.47
C PHE A 409 5.01 -0.90 15.50
N LYS A 410 4.63 -0.75 16.78
CA LYS A 410 5.25 -1.43 17.91
C LYS A 410 4.23 -2.38 18.54
N ALA A 411 4.64 -3.62 18.86
CA ALA A 411 3.81 -4.55 19.59
C ALA A 411 3.51 -4.03 21.01
N ASN A 412 2.27 -4.22 21.44
CA ASN A 412 1.81 -3.86 22.78
C ASN A 412 2.06 -5.01 23.77
N SER A 413 2.37 -4.65 25.00
CA SER A 413 2.27 -5.57 26.14
C SER A 413 0.80 -5.82 26.50
N ILE A 414 0.56 -6.59 27.56
CA ILE A 414 -0.74 -6.63 28.21
C ILE A 414 -1.08 -5.25 28.77
N PHE A 415 -2.30 -4.78 28.59
CA PHE A 415 -2.75 -3.47 29.10
C PHE A 415 -3.04 -3.47 30.59
N ASP A 416 -3.30 -4.66 31.15
CA ASP A 416 -3.81 -4.85 32.48
C ASP A 416 -3.08 -6.05 33.13
N ASN A 417 -2.63 -5.87 34.36
CA ASN A 417 -1.96 -6.90 35.15
C ASN A 417 -2.97 -7.84 35.85
N ASP A 418 -4.26 -7.73 35.51
CA ASP A 418 -5.26 -8.63 36.03
C ASP A 418 -4.96 -10.08 35.64
N TYR A 419 -4.90 -10.94 36.63
CA TYR A 419 -4.66 -12.38 36.50
C TYR A 419 -5.92 -13.18 36.19
N THR A 420 -7.06 -12.53 36.04
CA THR A 420 -8.26 -13.19 35.52
C THR A 420 -8.10 -13.47 34.03
N LEU A 421 -8.51 -14.66 33.59
CA LEU A 421 -8.49 -15.05 32.19
C LEU A 421 -9.56 -14.34 31.35
N ASN A 422 -10.43 -13.52 31.98
CA ASN A 422 -11.46 -12.73 31.33
C ASN A 422 -10.88 -11.40 30.83
N ARG A 423 -9.94 -11.47 29.89
CA ARG A 423 -9.34 -10.30 29.27
C ARG A 423 -10.10 -9.94 28.00
N SER A 424 -10.11 -8.66 27.65
CA SER A 424 -10.57 -8.24 26.34
C SER A 424 -9.64 -8.78 25.24
N ALA A 425 -10.16 -9.00 24.04
CA ALA A 425 -9.46 -9.56 22.89
C ALA A 425 -8.10 -8.91 22.59
N TYR A 426 -7.96 -7.64 22.88
CA TYR A 426 -6.75 -6.83 22.64
C TYR A 426 -5.72 -6.90 23.79
N ASN A 427 -5.95 -7.67 24.84
CA ASN A 427 -5.12 -7.67 26.07
C ASN A 427 -4.29 -8.95 26.30
N PHE A 428 -3.80 -9.56 25.20
CA PHE A 428 -2.98 -10.77 25.23
C PHE A 428 -1.58 -10.56 24.64
N ALA A 429 -1.04 -9.32 24.66
CA ALA A 429 0.17 -8.92 23.95
C ALA A 429 0.11 -9.24 22.45
N ASN A 430 -1.06 -9.12 21.87
CA ASN A 430 -1.41 -9.54 20.50
C ASN A 430 -1.82 -8.37 19.60
N THR A 431 -1.60 -7.16 20.02
CA THR A 431 -1.94 -5.96 19.23
C THR A 431 -0.75 -5.05 19.03
N PHE A 432 -0.92 -4.05 18.18
CA PHE A 432 0.11 -3.09 17.84
C PHE A 432 -0.40 -1.67 18.00
N SER A 433 0.51 -0.75 18.33
CA SER A 433 0.24 0.70 18.33
C SER A 433 1.18 1.40 17.37
N ALA A 434 0.69 2.45 16.73
CA ALA A 434 1.51 3.38 15.99
C ALA A 434 2.40 4.17 16.95
N ILE A 435 3.69 4.18 16.67
CA ILE A 435 4.68 5.01 17.35
C ILE A 435 5.39 5.90 16.32
N TYR A 436 6.07 6.92 16.80
CA TYR A 436 6.62 7.97 15.95
C TYR A 436 8.03 8.31 16.36
N ASP A 437 8.91 8.53 15.38
CA ASP A 437 10.27 9.04 15.61
C ASP A 437 10.72 9.98 14.49
N ASP A 438 11.67 10.83 14.80
CA ASP A 438 12.34 11.68 13.82
C ASP A 438 13.49 10.91 13.17
N GLY A 439 13.81 11.19 11.91
CA GLY A 439 14.93 10.50 11.27
C GLY A 439 15.19 10.95 9.84
N ASN A 440 16.12 10.23 9.23
CA ASN A 440 16.43 10.35 7.82
C ASN A 440 15.98 9.07 7.09
N VAL A 441 15.66 9.21 5.81
CA VAL A 441 15.34 8.09 4.93
C VAL A 441 16.28 8.09 3.74
N SER A 442 16.81 6.92 3.41
CA SER A 442 17.54 6.67 2.17
C SER A 442 16.82 5.58 1.39
N ASP A 443 16.55 5.80 0.13
CA ASP A 443 15.85 4.82 -0.69
C ASP A 443 16.48 4.64 -2.06
N ILE A 444 16.35 3.43 -2.60
CA ILE A 444 16.67 3.07 -3.97
C ILE A 444 15.46 2.32 -4.50
N LYS A 445 14.99 2.73 -5.66
CA LYS A 445 13.86 2.11 -6.34
C LYS A 445 14.24 1.76 -7.77
N GLY A 446 13.81 0.61 -8.23
CA GLY A 446 13.94 0.19 -9.61
C GLY A 446 12.65 -0.44 -10.07
N SER A 447 12.16 -0.05 -11.22
CA SER A 447 11.02 -0.69 -11.89
C SER A 447 11.33 -0.95 -13.35
N LEU A 448 10.75 -2.03 -13.87
CA LEU A 448 10.85 -2.37 -15.28
C LEU A 448 9.54 -2.95 -15.80
N GLN A 449 9.24 -2.68 -17.06
CA GLN A 449 8.19 -3.35 -17.82
C GLN A 449 8.77 -3.80 -19.15
N TYR A 450 8.48 -5.02 -19.52
CA TYR A 450 8.96 -5.61 -20.76
C TYR A 450 7.83 -6.29 -21.52
N PHE A 451 7.70 -5.92 -22.79
CA PHE A 451 6.67 -6.39 -23.71
C PHE A 451 7.30 -7.20 -24.84
N PRO A 452 7.81 -8.43 -24.58
CA PRO A 452 8.51 -9.22 -25.60
C PRO A 452 7.58 -9.64 -26.74
N LEU A 453 6.30 -9.77 -26.46
CA LEU A 453 5.23 -10.14 -27.39
C LEU A 453 4.00 -9.25 -27.13
N ALA A 454 3.15 -9.07 -28.12
CA ALA A 454 1.91 -8.28 -27.99
C ALA A 454 0.96 -8.80 -26.88
N ASN A 455 1.08 -10.08 -26.55
CA ASN A 455 0.23 -10.77 -25.57
C ASN A 455 0.98 -11.21 -24.30
N LEU A 456 2.21 -10.72 -24.08
CA LEU A 456 3.01 -11.02 -22.89
C LEU A 456 3.56 -9.73 -22.29
N VAL A 457 3.19 -9.47 -21.04
CA VAL A 457 3.71 -8.37 -20.22
C VAL A 457 4.50 -8.95 -19.06
N LEU A 458 5.74 -8.51 -18.91
CA LEU A 458 6.58 -8.80 -17.75
C LEU A 458 6.81 -7.50 -17.00
N ASP A 459 6.70 -7.54 -15.69
CA ASP A 459 6.98 -6.40 -14.81
C ASP A 459 7.88 -6.82 -13.64
N GLY A 460 8.63 -5.86 -13.12
CA GLY A 460 9.47 -6.06 -11.96
C GLY A 460 9.68 -4.77 -11.19
N GLU A 461 9.74 -4.89 -9.89
CA GLU A 461 10.00 -3.78 -8.99
C GLU A 461 10.93 -4.23 -7.87
N VAL A 462 11.87 -3.36 -7.50
CA VAL A 462 12.72 -3.51 -6.33
C VAL A 462 12.76 -2.21 -5.57
N LYS A 463 12.61 -2.30 -4.25
CA LYS A 463 12.67 -1.15 -3.35
C LYS A 463 13.55 -1.49 -2.17
N PHE A 464 14.61 -0.70 -1.99
CA PHE A 464 15.43 -0.67 -0.80
C PHE A 464 15.11 0.63 -0.03
N THR A 465 14.82 0.54 1.27
CA THR A 465 14.54 1.72 2.09
C THR A 465 15.17 1.54 3.46
N LYS A 466 16.05 2.45 3.83
CA LYS A 466 16.70 2.49 5.14
C LYS A 466 16.28 3.76 5.87
N PHE A 467 15.87 3.59 7.12
CA PHE A 467 15.61 4.67 8.05
C PHE A 467 16.76 4.77 9.06
N ASP A 468 17.16 5.99 9.37
CA ASP A 468 18.12 6.31 10.42
C ASP A 468 17.36 7.17 11.44
N LEU A 469 16.86 6.49 12.48
CA LEU A 469 15.96 7.05 13.47
C LEU A 469 16.74 7.72 14.61
N LYS A 470 16.12 8.65 15.31
CA LYS A 470 16.75 9.41 16.37
C LYS A 470 16.77 8.66 17.71
N ASN A 471 15.68 7.98 18.07
CA ASN A 471 15.50 7.35 19.38
C ASN A 471 15.45 5.83 19.31
N TYR A 472 15.20 5.25 18.15
CA TYR A 472 15.18 3.81 17.89
C TYR A 472 16.37 3.41 17.03
N GLU A 473 16.96 2.24 17.30
CA GLU A 473 18.06 1.70 16.50
C GLU A 473 17.59 1.27 15.13
N ASP A 474 16.42 0.60 15.07
CA ASP A 474 15.78 0.14 13.84
C ASP A 474 14.31 0.57 13.79
N ILE A 475 13.78 0.70 12.58
CA ILE A 475 12.35 0.84 12.35
C ILE A 475 11.67 -0.53 12.46
N TYR A 476 10.64 -0.65 13.30
CA TYR A 476 9.96 -1.93 13.53
C TYR A 476 9.00 -2.28 12.39
N ASN A 477 8.96 -3.58 12.06
CA ASN A 477 8.03 -4.20 11.11
C ASN A 477 8.13 -3.70 9.66
N VAL A 478 9.16 -2.93 9.33
CA VAL A 478 9.42 -2.43 7.96
C VAL A 478 10.59 -3.18 7.35
N PRO A 479 10.42 -3.89 6.20
CA PRO A 479 11.52 -4.57 5.54
C PRO A 479 12.46 -3.58 4.86
N LEU A 480 13.76 -3.83 4.97
CA LEU A 480 14.79 -3.05 4.30
C LEU A 480 14.72 -3.19 2.78
N LEU A 481 14.40 -4.40 2.30
CA LEU A 481 14.33 -4.74 0.88
C LEU A 481 13.01 -5.43 0.58
N THR A 482 12.31 -4.92 -0.44
CA THR A 482 11.18 -5.59 -1.07
C THR A 482 11.43 -5.72 -2.56
N ALA A 483 10.96 -6.81 -3.16
CA ALA A 483 10.99 -7.01 -4.60
C ALA A 483 9.73 -7.73 -5.07
N SER A 484 9.30 -7.43 -6.28
CA SER A 484 8.25 -8.19 -6.94
C SER A 484 8.57 -8.39 -8.42
N ILE A 485 8.10 -9.51 -8.95
CA ILE A 485 8.12 -9.81 -10.38
C ILE A 485 6.74 -10.27 -10.81
N GLY A 486 6.30 -9.85 -11.97
CA GLY A 486 5.01 -10.19 -12.53
C GLY A 486 5.12 -10.66 -13.99
N ALA A 487 4.18 -11.50 -14.39
CA ALA A 487 3.97 -11.86 -15.78
C ALA A 487 2.48 -12.03 -16.06
N LYS A 488 2.01 -11.47 -17.17
CA LYS A 488 0.67 -11.66 -17.67
C LYS A 488 0.77 -12.14 -19.11
N TYR A 489 0.18 -13.30 -19.38
CA TYR A 489 0.22 -13.92 -20.70
C TYR A 489 -1.18 -14.28 -21.17
N SER A 490 -1.53 -13.77 -22.35
CA SER A 490 -2.81 -14.07 -23.02
C SER A 490 -2.55 -15.02 -24.19
N MET A 491 -3.22 -16.16 -24.21
CA MET A 491 -3.06 -17.21 -25.22
C MET A 491 -4.41 -17.59 -25.87
N LEU A 492 -4.35 -18.38 -26.94
CA LEU A 492 -5.51 -18.97 -27.61
C LEU A 492 -6.55 -17.90 -28.01
N ASP A 493 -6.09 -16.83 -28.65
CA ASP A 493 -6.94 -15.68 -29.01
C ASP A 493 -7.68 -15.10 -27.80
N GLN A 494 -6.94 -14.87 -26.71
CA GLN A 494 -7.43 -14.32 -25.45
C GLN A 494 -8.41 -15.23 -24.68
N LYS A 495 -8.49 -16.49 -25.04
CA LYS A 495 -9.32 -17.46 -24.30
C LYS A 495 -8.64 -17.97 -23.04
N LEU A 496 -7.30 -17.99 -22.99
CA LEU A 496 -6.53 -18.40 -21.82
C LEU A 496 -5.69 -17.23 -21.33
N LEU A 497 -5.99 -16.77 -20.12
CA LEU A 497 -5.23 -15.73 -19.42
C LEU A 497 -4.46 -16.38 -18.30
N LEU A 498 -3.15 -16.15 -18.27
CA LEU A 498 -2.24 -16.63 -17.22
C LEU A 498 -1.62 -15.44 -16.50
N GLY A 499 -1.59 -15.50 -15.19
CA GLY A 499 -0.94 -14.53 -14.33
C GLY A 499 0.07 -15.20 -13.41
N PHE A 500 1.19 -14.55 -13.21
CA PHE A 500 2.24 -14.92 -12.28
C PHE A 500 2.63 -13.69 -11.46
N LYS A 501 2.83 -13.85 -10.14
CA LYS A 501 3.40 -12.81 -9.28
C LYS A 501 4.28 -13.44 -8.21
N GLY A 502 5.56 -13.08 -8.22
CA GLY A 502 6.51 -13.38 -7.14
C GLY A 502 6.72 -12.15 -6.27
N ILE A 503 6.75 -12.30 -4.96
CA ILE A 503 6.97 -11.24 -3.98
C ILE A 503 8.08 -11.70 -3.04
N PHE A 504 8.98 -10.79 -2.72
CA PHE A 504 10.05 -10.99 -1.75
C PHE A 504 10.09 -9.83 -0.75
N ALA A 505 10.33 -10.13 0.52
CA ALA A 505 10.66 -9.14 1.53
C ALA A 505 11.77 -9.69 2.44
N SER A 506 12.72 -8.82 2.82
CA SER A 506 13.77 -9.16 3.80
C SER A 506 13.16 -9.34 5.20
N ASP A 507 13.94 -9.87 6.11
CA ASP A 507 13.63 -9.85 7.54
C ASP A 507 13.42 -8.42 8.05
N ARG A 508 12.72 -8.32 9.17
CA ARG A 508 12.34 -7.06 9.80
C ARG A 508 12.61 -7.15 11.30
N THR A 509 13.17 -6.11 11.86
CA THR A 509 13.23 -5.92 13.31
C THR A 509 11.83 -5.66 13.85
N THR A 510 11.51 -6.22 15.01
CA THR A 510 10.27 -6.01 15.75
C THR A 510 10.57 -6.03 17.24
N ASN A 511 9.58 -5.70 18.06
CA ASN A 511 9.62 -6.00 19.47
C ASN A 511 8.67 -7.15 19.81
N SER A 512 8.94 -7.85 20.91
CA SER A 512 8.06 -8.84 21.50
C SER A 512 8.10 -8.79 23.02
N PHE A 513 7.18 -9.50 23.67
CA PHE A 513 7.09 -9.53 25.12
C PHE A 513 7.18 -10.95 25.65
N MET A 514 8.08 -11.17 26.61
CA MET A 514 8.04 -12.33 27.49
C MET A 514 7.15 -11.96 28.69
N ILE A 515 6.13 -12.78 28.95
CA ILE A 515 5.17 -12.55 30.03
C ILE A 515 5.28 -13.71 31.00
N GLU A 516 5.56 -13.39 32.27
CA GLU A 516 5.72 -14.36 33.36
C GLU A 516 4.74 -14.06 34.48
N GLY A 517 4.18 -15.11 35.06
CA GLY A 517 3.40 -14.99 36.29
C GLY A 517 4.33 -14.97 37.53
N VAL A 518 4.20 -13.95 38.37
CA VAL A 518 5.01 -13.78 39.58
C VAL A 518 4.13 -13.55 40.80
N GLY A 519 4.55 -14.09 41.97
CA GLY A 519 3.92 -13.81 43.24
C GLY A 519 2.67 -14.65 43.58
N SER A 520 2.07 -14.32 44.73
CA SER A 520 0.79 -14.88 45.19
C SER A 520 -0.01 -13.78 45.92
N PRO A 521 -1.13 -13.27 45.38
CA PRO A 521 -1.77 -13.71 44.13
C PRO A 521 -0.87 -13.53 42.90
N MET A 522 -1.09 -14.33 41.86
CA MET A 522 -0.30 -14.29 40.64
C MET A 522 -0.53 -12.96 39.93
N MET A 523 0.56 -12.24 39.66
CA MET A 523 0.57 -11.03 38.80
C MET A 523 1.38 -11.34 37.53
N TYR A 524 1.07 -10.71 36.45
CA TYR A 524 1.84 -10.83 35.20
C TYR A 524 2.88 -9.72 35.10
N GLN A 525 4.13 -10.13 34.90
CA GLN A 525 5.23 -9.22 34.59
C GLN A 525 5.63 -9.42 33.13
N SER A 526 5.80 -8.33 32.39
CA SER A 526 6.25 -8.37 31.00
C SER A 526 7.65 -7.80 30.88
N THR A 527 8.50 -8.50 30.13
CA THR A 527 9.83 -8.03 29.73
C THR A 527 9.84 -7.87 28.21
N GLU A 528 10.23 -6.69 27.74
CA GLU A 528 10.30 -6.39 26.32
C GLU A 528 11.66 -6.84 25.73
N ASP A 529 11.60 -7.58 24.61
CA ASP A 529 12.73 -7.76 23.70
C ASP A 529 12.57 -6.79 22.53
N THR A 530 13.46 -5.81 22.43
CA THR A 530 13.42 -4.77 21.42
C THR A 530 14.12 -5.13 20.11
N ASN A 531 14.81 -6.29 20.06
CA ASN A 531 15.61 -6.73 18.92
C ASN A 531 15.13 -8.06 18.32
N ASP A 532 13.89 -8.43 18.61
CA ASP A 532 13.29 -9.61 18.02
C ASP A 532 13.08 -9.45 16.50
N LYS A 533 12.92 -10.53 15.78
CA LYS A 533 12.83 -10.52 14.33
C LYS A 533 11.61 -11.25 13.80
N VAL A 534 11.08 -10.71 12.72
CA VAL A 534 10.14 -11.40 11.83
C VAL A 534 10.90 -11.76 10.56
N GLY A 535 11.01 -13.06 10.28
CA GLY A 535 11.79 -13.56 9.13
C GLY A 535 11.29 -13.02 7.79
N GLY A 536 12.22 -12.85 6.86
CA GLY A 536 11.92 -12.54 5.48
C GLY A 536 11.15 -13.66 4.79
N TYR A 537 10.58 -13.36 3.62
CA TYR A 537 9.78 -14.34 2.89
C TYR A 537 9.87 -14.17 1.38
N ALA A 538 9.57 -15.25 0.69
CA ALA A 538 9.22 -15.28 -0.71
C ALA A 538 7.81 -15.87 -0.87
N ASP A 539 6.98 -15.25 -1.68
CA ASP A 539 5.61 -15.66 -1.95
C ASP A 539 5.41 -15.78 -3.47
N LEU A 540 4.77 -16.84 -3.91
CA LEU A 540 4.50 -17.15 -5.30
C LEU A 540 2.99 -17.28 -5.52
N ASN A 541 2.47 -16.48 -6.43
CA ASN A 541 1.06 -16.45 -6.79
C ASN A 541 0.90 -16.74 -8.29
N LEU A 542 -0.06 -17.60 -8.61
CA LEU A 542 -0.44 -17.95 -9.99
C LEU A 542 -1.93 -17.75 -10.18
N SER A 543 -2.32 -17.35 -11.37
CA SER A 543 -3.72 -17.32 -11.77
C SER A 543 -3.88 -17.84 -13.20
N ALA A 544 -5.01 -18.49 -13.46
CA ALA A 544 -5.40 -18.94 -14.78
C ALA A 544 -6.90 -18.73 -14.95
N GLU A 545 -7.31 -18.15 -16.07
CA GLU A 545 -8.71 -18.06 -16.48
C GLU A 545 -8.82 -18.64 -17.91
N TYR A 546 -9.72 -19.59 -18.10
CA TYR A 546 -10.00 -20.18 -19.40
C TYR A 546 -11.45 -19.92 -19.82
N LYS A 547 -11.61 -19.14 -20.88
CA LYS A 547 -12.88 -18.77 -21.48
C LYS A 547 -13.29 -19.85 -22.50
N PHE A 548 -14.08 -20.82 -22.06
CA PHE A 548 -14.55 -21.94 -22.94
C PHE A 548 -15.78 -21.55 -23.75
N HIS A 549 -16.51 -20.52 -23.36
CA HIS A 549 -17.63 -19.96 -24.09
C HIS A 549 -17.59 -18.43 -24.02
N LYS A 550 -18.23 -17.73 -24.94
CA LYS A 550 -18.24 -16.26 -24.99
C LYS A 550 -18.64 -15.59 -23.66
N ASN A 551 -19.50 -16.26 -22.89
CA ASN A 551 -20.04 -15.76 -21.63
C ASN A 551 -19.55 -16.53 -20.39
N PHE A 552 -18.79 -17.62 -20.56
CA PHE A 552 -18.42 -18.49 -19.45
C PHE A 552 -16.91 -18.74 -19.40
N SER A 553 -16.32 -18.55 -18.24
CA SER A 553 -14.94 -18.90 -17.93
C SER A 553 -14.88 -19.77 -16.68
N ILE A 554 -13.85 -20.60 -16.62
CA ILE A 554 -13.39 -21.21 -15.36
C ILE A 554 -12.08 -20.53 -14.98
N PHE A 555 -11.86 -20.41 -13.69
CA PHE A 555 -10.59 -19.84 -13.20
C PHE A 555 -10.02 -20.64 -12.03
N ALA A 556 -8.72 -20.51 -11.86
CA ALA A 556 -7.98 -21.02 -10.71
C ALA A 556 -6.99 -19.96 -10.23
N ILE A 557 -6.89 -19.80 -8.91
CA ILE A 557 -5.96 -18.89 -8.25
C ILE A 557 -5.18 -19.69 -7.22
N GLY A 558 -3.85 -19.58 -7.26
CA GLY A 558 -2.97 -20.15 -6.28
C GLY A 558 -2.20 -19.02 -5.58
N ASN A 559 -2.26 -18.94 -4.26
CA ASN A 559 -1.51 -17.97 -3.47
C ASN A 559 -0.56 -18.69 -2.52
N ASN A 560 0.59 -18.06 -2.25
CA ASN A 560 1.65 -18.62 -1.41
C ASN A 560 1.99 -20.08 -1.78
N LEU A 561 2.14 -20.36 -3.07
CA LEU A 561 2.37 -21.72 -3.58
C LEU A 561 3.71 -22.32 -3.13
N LEU A 562 4.66 -21.49 -2.69
CA LEU A 562 5.87 -21.94 -2.04
C LEU A 562 5.61 -22.47 -0.62
N SER A 563 4.39 -22.29 -0.11
CA SER A 563 4.00 -22.61 1.26
C SER A 563 4.95 -22.00 2.30
N SER A 564 5.41 -20.80 2.02
CA SER A 564 6.31 -20.03 2.88
C SER A 564 5.60 -19.70 4.19
N LYS A 565 6.18 -20.11 5.31
CA LYS A 565 5.58 -19.94 6.64
C LYS A 565 6.10 -18.67 7.29
N TYR A 566 5.72 -17.54 6.76
CA TYR A 566 6.11 -16.26 7.31
C TYR A 566 5.03 -15.65 8.21
N GLN A 567 5.39 -14.60 8.90
CA GLN A 567 4.48 -13.79 9.68
C GLN A 567 4.41 -12.39 9.06
N THR A 568 3.22 -11.79 9.01
CA THR A 568 3.08 -10.38 8.64
C THR A 568 3.53 -9.48 9.78
N TYR A 569 3.12 -9.83 10.99
CA TYR A 569 3.54 -9.25 12.25
C TYR A 569 3.83 -10.38 13.24
N LYS A 570 4.61 -10.10 14.28
CA LYS A 570 4.94 -11.11 15.30
C LYS A 570 3.67 -11.76 15.87
N GLY A 571 3.63 -13.09 15.86
CA GLY A 571 2.47 -13.87 16.23
C GLY A 571 1.45 -14.11 15.10
N TYR A 572 1.47 -13.34 14.03
CA TYR A 572 0.49 -13.38 12.94
C TYR A 572 1.05 -14.07 11.70
N LYS A 573 0.90 -15.38 11.66
CA LYS A 573 1.37 -16.22 10.56
C LYS A 573 0.36 -16.23 9.41
N VAL A 574 0.86 -16.29 8.17
CA VAL A 574 0.05 -16.34 6.94
C VAL A 574 -0.42 -17.76 6.59
N LEU A 575 -1.48 -17.95 5.80
CA LEU A 575 -1.95 -19.25 5.28
C LEU A 575 -0.88 -19.90 4.36
N GLY A 576 -0.60 -21.20 4.45
CA GLY A 576 0.29 -21.93 3.53
C GLY A 576 -0.19 -21.86 2.08
N ALA A 577 0.19 -22.83 1.28
CA ALA A 577 -0.26 -22.88 -0.11
C ALA A 577 -1.79 -22.90 -0.21
N GLN A 578 -2.33 -21.91 -0.91
CA GLN A 578 -3.75 -21.71 -1.07
C GLN A 578 -4.11 -21.94 -2.53
N VAL A 579 -5.18 -22.68 -2.77
CA VAL A 579 -5.73 -22.89 -4.10
C VAL A 579 -7.23 -22.64 -4.05
N LEU A 580 -7.71 -21.83 -4.98
CA LEU A 580 -9.09 -21.48 -5.16
C LEU A 580 -9.45 -21.66 -6.63
N GLY A 581 -10.58 -22.29 -6.92
CA GLY A 581 -11.11 -22.45 -8.27
C GLY A 581 -12.57 -22.05 -8.34
N GLY A 582 -13.03 -21.65 -9.51
CA GLY A 582 -14.37 -21.16 -9.67
C GLY A 582 -14.83 -20.95 -11.10
N ILE A 583 -15.99 -20.34 -11.21
CA ILE A 583 -16.64 -19.97 -12.47
C ILE A 583 -16.87 -18.46 -12.53
N LYS A 584 -16.81 -17.93 -13.76
CA LYS A 584 -17.11 -16.54 -14.07
C LYS A 584 -18.09 -16.49 -15.24
N ILE A 585 -19.12 -15.71 -15.09
CA ILE A 585 -20.16 -15.48 -16.10
C ILE A 585 -20.08 -14.00 -16.49
N THR A 586 -19.91 -13.73 -17.79
CA THR A 586 -19.92 -12.37 -18.36
C THR A 586 -21.14 -12.16 -19.24
N PHE A 587 -21.79 -10.98 -19.21
CA PHE A 587 -23.04 -10.72 -19.92
C PHE A 587 -23.22 -9.25 -20.29
#